data_00374a3fc3db8e8b4b7ec7c2700b06cb
#
_entry.id   00374a3fc3db8e8b4b7ec7c2700b06cb
#
_cell.length_a   1.000
_cell.length_b   1.000
_cell.length_c   1.000
_cell.angle_alpha   90.00
_cell.angle_beta   90.00
_cell.angle_gamma   90.00
#
_symmetry.space_group_name_H-M   'P 1'
#
loop_
_entity.id
_entity.type
_entity.pdbx_description
1 polymer ?
#
loop_
_entity_poly.entity_id
_entity_poly.type
_entity_poly.pdbx_seq_one_letter_code
_entity_poly.pdbx_strand_id
1 'polypeptide(L)'
;MMKNFLEGIILNTEIYSTNSTCLNRNVGACIFNPRNEDIIAYGVNRIPRKLCSCKDVNECKRRKLGYKSGEGLEYCRCIHAEVDAILQAANKGKQCKGMHIYVNTPPCAECVMHIYQAGIKSIICGGDYPEEIKRSGRLMAESLDVLYITLDQIMSEKEYRKIIRIIKYISEGDEEDV
;
A
#
# COMPACT_ATOMS: atom_id res chain seq x y z
N MET A 1 4.30 17.36 15.66
CA MET A 1 4.88 16.02 15.86
C MET A 1 4.19 15.00 14.98
N MET A 2 2.92 14.72 15.15
CA MET A 2 2.17 13.72 14.36
C MET A 2 2.18 13.95 12.83
N LYS A 3 2.19 15.20 12.34
CA LYS A 3 2.25 15.53 10.91
C LYS A 3 3.57 15.10 10.27
N ASN A 4 4.70 15.39 10.90
CA ASN A 4 6.02 15.00 10.40
C ASN A 4 6.20 13.47 10.39
N PHE A 5 5.61 12.78 11.37
CA PHE A 5 5.59 11.33 11.41
C PHE A 5 4.80 10.72 10.25
N LEU A 6 3.61 11.26 9.96
CA LEU A 6 2.81 10.80 8.81
C LEU A 6 3.50 11.09 7.47
N GLU A 7 4.14 12.25 7.33
CA GLU A 7 4.95 12.57 6.14
C GLU A 7 6.08 11.55 5.95
N GLY A 8 6.76 11.17 7.04
CA GLY A 8 7.76 10.10 7.04
C GLY A 8 7.20 8.73 6.66
N ILE A 9 6.01 8.37 7.15
CA ILE A 9 5.32 7.13 6.76
C ILE A 9 5.05 7.13 5.26
N ILE A 10 4.49 8.21 4.72
CA ILE A 10 4.17 8.34 3.30
C ILE A 10 5.44 8.17 2.47
N LEU A 11 6.48 8.96 2.76
CA LEU A 11 7.75 8.92 2.06
C LEU A 11 8.37 7.51 2.07
N ASN A 12 8.51 6.93 3.25
CA ASN A 12 9.11 5.59 3.40
C ASN A 12 8.27 4.51 2.73
N THR A 13 6.95 4.61 2.75
CA THR A 13 6.07 3.65 2.08
C THR A 13 6.20 3.73 0.56
N GLU A 14 6.34 4.93 0.00
CA GLU A 14 6.60 5.09 -1.44
C GLU A 14 7.95 4.49 -1.84
N ILE A 15 9.02 4.82 -1.12
CA ILE A 15 10.35 4.23 -1.34
C ILE A 15 10.27 2.70 -1.22
N TYR A 16 9.61 2.19 -0.17
CA TYR A 16 9.48 0.74 0.04
C TYR A 16 8.68 0.06 -1.07
N SER A 17 7.70 0.74 -1.67
CA SER A 17 6.87 0.25 -2.77
C SER A 17 7.68 -0.11 -4.02
N THR A 18 8.86 0.51 -4.22
CA THR A 18 9.76 0.21 -5.35
C THR A 18 10.25 -1.24 -5.35
N ASN A 19 10.25 -1.92 -4.18
CA ASN A 19 10.55 -3.34 -4.04
C ASN A 19 9.41 -4.27 -4.54
N SER A 20 8.33 -3.70 -5.08
CA SER A 20 7.25 -4.49 -5.69
C SER A 20 7.77 -5.36 -6.83
N THR A 21 7.26 -6.58 -6.91
CA THR A 21 7.56 -7.51 -8.01
C THR A 21 6.50 -7.49 -9.12
N CYS A 22 5.54 -6.58 -9.04
CA CYS A 22 4.50 -6.38 -10.04
C CYS A 22 4.97 -5.46 -11.17
N LEU A 23 4.67 -5.81 -12.43
CA LEU A 23 4.97 -4.97 -13.60
C LEU A 23 4.04 -3.76 -13.76
N ASN A 24 2.86 -3.80 -13.14
CA ASN A 24 1.82 -2.81 -13.45
C ASN A 24 1.74 -1.68 -12.42
N ARG A 25 2.02 -1.97 -11.16
CA ARG A 25 1.93 -1.00 -10.06
C ARG A 25 2.89 -1.35 -8.94
N ASN A 26 3.50 -0.33 -8.37
CA ASN A 26 4.23 -0.42 -7.12
C ASN A 26 3.29 0.02 -6.00
N VAL A 27 2.77 -0.94 -5.23
CA VAL A 27 1.93 -0.65 -4.07
C VAL A 27 2.70 -0.95 -2.81
N GLY A 28 2.67 0.00 -1.88
CA GLY A 28 3.26 -0.11 -0.56
C GLY A 28 2.21 0.11 0.53
N ALA A 29 2.37 -0.57 1.65
CA ALA A 29 1.58 -0.38 2.86
C ALA A 29 2.48 -0.32 4.09
N CYS A 30 2.09 0.50 5.07
CA CYS A 30 2.76 0.64 6.36
C CYS A 30 1.75 0.50 7.49
N ILE A 31 1.97 -0.44 8.41
CA ILE A 31 1.20 -0.56 9.64
C ILE A 31 1.98 0.16 10.74
N PHE A 32 1.32 1.03 11.49
CA PHE A 32 1.95 1.89 12.49
C PHE A 32 1.07 2.17 13.70
N ASN A 33 1.70 2.54 14.81
CA ASN A 33 1.04 3.01 16.01
C ASN A 33 1.23 4.53 16.16
N PRO A 34 0.17 5.34 16.02
CA PRO A 34 0.30 6.78 16.08
C PRO A 34 0.57 7.32 17.50
N ARG A 35 0.40 6.51 18.55
CA ARG A 35 0.56 6.96 19.95
C ARG A 35 2.02 7.08 20.35
N ASN A 36 2.85 6.16 19.88
CA ASN A 36 4.29 6.10 20.20
C ASN A 36 5.17 6.22 18.95
N GLU A 37 4.56 6.51 17.80
CA GLU A 37 5.24 6.67 16.49
C GLU A 37 6.02 5.41 16.04
N ASP A 38 5.61 4.22 16.51
CA ASP A 38 6.23 2.95 16.11
C ASP A 38 5.75 2.47 14.74
N ILE A 39 6.69 2.04 13.92
CA ILE A 39 6.42 1.29 12.70
C ILE A 39 6.35 -0.20 13.03
N ILE A 40 5.20 -0.82 12.76
CA ILE A 40 4.97 -2.24 13.01
C ILE A 40 5.53 -3.07 11.85
N ALA A 41 5.10 -2.78 10.62
CA ALA A 41 5.54 -3.49 9.43
C ALA A 41 5.31 -2.66 8.16
N TYR A 42 6.14 -2.93 7.16
CA TYR A 42 5.89 -2.54 5.77
C TYR A 42 5.51 -3.77 4.95
N GLY A 43 4.69 -3.57 3.94
CA GLY A 43 4.35 -4.57 2.93
C GLY A 43 4.39 -3.99 1.52
N VAL A 44 4.62 -4.83 0.53
CA VAL A 44 4.57 -4.47 -0.89
C VAL A 44 3.79 -5.52 -1.67
N ASN A 45 3.18 -5.12 -2.78
CA ASN A 45 2.54 -6.08 -3.64
C ASN A 45 3.60 -6.93 -4.35
N ARG A 46 3.66 -8.22 -3.97
CA ARG A 46 4.69 -9.14 -4.47
C ARG A 46 4.21 -10.57 -4.65
N ILE A 47 4.85 -11.28 -5.55
CA ILE A 47 4.73 -12.72 -5.68
C ILE A 47 5.57 -13.40 -4.58
N PRO A 48 5.10 -14.52 -3.96
CA PRO A 48 5.89 -15.27 -3.00
C PRO A 48 7.28 -15.62 -3.54
N ARG A 49 8.33 -15.50 -2.71
CA ARG A 49 9.75 -15.58 -3.12
C ARG A 49 10.16 -16.85 -3.87
N LYS A 50 9.45 -17.98 -3.67
CA LYS A 50 9.74 -19.25 -4.37
C LYS A 50 9.19 -19.28 -5.80
N LEU A 51 8.39 -18.31 -6.20
CA LEU A 51 7.80 -18.24 -7.53
C LEU A 51 8.48 -17.13 -8.35
N CYS A 52 8.65 -17.37 -9.66
CA CYS A 52 9.12 -16.32 -10.56
C CYS A 52 8.18 -15.12 -10.52
N SER A 53 8.73 -13.94 -10.30
CA SER A 53 7.96 -12.70 -10.28
C SER A 53 7.55 -12.26 -11.68
N CYS A 54 6.58 -11.34 -11.76
CA CYS A 54 6.21 -10.76 -13.05
C CYS A 54 7.38 -9.98 -13.68
N LYS A 55 8.24 -9.36 -12.84
CA LYS A 55 9.44 -8.66 -13.32
C LYS A 55 10.49 -9.63 -13.86
N ASP A 56 10.72 -10.79 -13.20
CA ASP A 56 11.70 -11.78 -13.64
C ASP A 56 11.35 -12.37 -15.03
N VAL A 57 10.06 -12.62 -15.27
CA VAL A 57 9.59 -13.18 -16.53
C VAL A 57 9.12 -12.13 -17.53
N ASN A 58 9.17 -10.86 -17.15
CA ASN A 58 8.67 -9.72 -17.92
C ASN A 58 7.24 -9.95 -18.49
N GLU A 59 6.40 -10.64 -17.71
CA GLU A 59 5.03 -10.98 -18.12
C GLU A 59 4.05 -10.84 -16.96
N CYS A 60 2.92 -10.17 -17.21
CA CYS A 60 1.76 -10.17 -16.32
C CYS A 60 0.66 -11.07 -16.90
N LYS A 61 0.34 -12.17 -16.22
CA LYS A 61 -0.68 -13.12 -16.65
C LYS A 61 -2.04 -12.47 -16.93
N ARG A 62 -2.45 -11.52 -16.08
CA ARG A 62 -3.71 -10.77 -16.27
C ARG A 62 -3.71 -9.99 -17.59
N ARG A 63 -2.62 -9.27 -17.87
CA ARG A 63 -2.48 -8.49 -19.12
C ARG A 63 -2.44 -9.39 -20.34
N LYS A 64 -1.77 -10.52 -20.25
CA LYS A 64 -1.75 -11.53 -21.32
C LYS A 64 -3.14 -12.08 -21.63
N LEU A 65 -4.01 -12.18 -20.61
CA LEU A 65 -5.42 -12.59 -20.78
C LEU A 65 -6.36 -11.43 -21.17
N GLY A 66 -5.84 -10.20 -21.41
CA GLY A 66 -6.61 -9.05 -21.86
C GLY A 66 -7.30 -8.24 -20.75
N TYR A 67 -7.13 -8.59 -19.47
CA TYR A 67 -7.76 -7.87 -18.36
C TYR A 67 -7.18 -6.45 -18.16
N LYS A 68 -8.06 -5.50 -17.89
CA LYS A 68 -7.70 -4.11 -17.56
C LYS A 68 -7.27 -3.99 -16.08
N SER A 69 -6.93 -2.77 -15.67
CA SER A 69 -6.62 -2.47 -14.27
C SER A 69 -7.85 -2.72 -13.39
N GLY A 70 -7.67 -3.46 -12.30
CA GLY A 70 -8.77 -3.84 -11.39
C GLY A 70 -9.52 -5.11 -11.77
N GLU A 71 -9.42 -5.60 -13.02
CA GLU A 71 -10.11 -6.81 -13.50
C GLU A 71 -9.23 -8.06 -13.36
N GLY A 72 -9.86 -9.25 -13.28
CA GLY A 72 -9.19 -10.55 -13.27
C GLY A 72 -8.22 -10.72 -12.11
N LEU A 73 -8.56 -10.19 -10.92
CA LEU A 73 -7.69 -10.24 -9.73
C LEU A 73 -7.41 -11.68 -9.31
N GLU A 74 -8.31 -12.61 -9.57
CA GLU A 74 -8.17 -14.05 -9.33
C GLU A 74 -7.00 -14.68 -10.11
N TYR A 75 -6.57 -14.06 -11.20
CA TYR A 75 -5.37 -14.48 -11.96
C TYR A 75 -4.09 -13.79 -11.48
N CYS A 76 -4.21 -12.84 -10.55
CA CYS A 76 -3.06 -12.17 -9.97
C CYS A 76 -2.40 -13.09 -8.93
N ARG A 77 -1.11 -13.36 -9.10
CA ARG A 77 -0.33 -14.14 -8.12
C ARG A 77 0.34 -13.28 -7.07
N CYS A 78 0.19 -11.96 -7.16
CA CYS A 78 0.74 -11.05 -6.16
C CYS A 78 -0.12 -11.05 -4.90
N ILE A 79 0.52 -11.23 -3.76
CA ILE A 79 -0.05 -10.83 -2.47
C ILE A 79 -0.14 -9.30 -2.50
N HIS A 80 -1.28 -8.74 -2.10
CA HIS A 80 -1.43 -7.29 -2.02
C HIS A 80 -0.59 -6.69 -0.88
N ALA A 81 -0.19 -5.43 -1.00
CA ALA A 81 0.71 -4.79 -0.04
C ALA A 81 0.16 -4.77 1.38
N GLU A 82 -1.14 -4.57 1.53
CA GLU A 82 -1.85 -4.55 2.80
C GLU A 82 -1.75 -5.91 3.51
N VAL A 83 -2.02 -6.98 2.77
CA VAL A 83 -1.92 -8.36 3.28
C VAL A 83 -0.46 -8.71 3.58
N ASP A 84 0.49 -8.32 2.71
CA ASP A 84 1.91 -8.52 2.97
C ASP A 84 2.35 -7.81 4.25
N ALA A 85 1.90 -6.57 4.51
CA ALA A 85 2.21 -5.85 5.76
C ALA A 85 1.70 -6.59 6.99
N ILE A 86 0.47 -7.13 6.96
CA ILE A 86 -0.11 -7.94 8.04
C ILE A 86 0.74 -9.21 8.27
N LEU A 87 1.10 -9.91 7.20
CA LEU A 87 1.94 -11.12 7.26
C LEU A 87 3.36 -10.81 7.78
N GLN A 88 3.95 -9.66 7.39
CA GLN A 88 5.25 -9.23 7.92
C GLN A 88 5.16 -8.88 9.42
N ALA A 89 4.06 -8.28 9.88
CA ALA A 89 3.83 -8.07 11.31
C ALA A 89 3.74 -9.42 12.05
N ALA A 90 2.95 -10.36 11.54
CA ALA A 90 2.81 -11.70 12.11
C ALA A 90 4.16 -12.45 12.19
N ASN A 91 4.96 -12.41 11.11
CA ASN A 91 6.30 -13.02 11.07
C ASN A 91 7.27 -12.43 12.12
N LYS A 92 7.05 -11.18 12.53
CA LYS A 92 7.83 -10.49 13.57
C LYS A 92 7.23 -10.65 14.99
N GLY A 93 6.13 -11.40 15.14
CA GLY A 93 5.41 -11.53 16.38
C GLY A 93 4.75 -10.22 16.86
N LYS A 94 4.48 -9.27 15.96
CA LYS A 94 3.88 -7.99 16.26
C LYS A 94 2.37 -8.00 16.03
N GLN A 95 1.62 -7.40 16.96
CA GLN A 95 0.17 -7.29 16.85
C GLN A 95 -0.24 -6.13 15.91
N CYS A 96 -1.25 -6.39 15.06
CA CYS A 96 -1.89 -5.36 14.26
C CYS A 96 -3.11 -4.73 14.95
N LYS A 97 -3.65 -5.39 15.97
CA LYS A 97 -4.86 -4.93 16.68
C LYS A 97 -4.66 -3.54 17.28
N GLY A 98 -5.56 -2.64 16.93
CA GLY A 98 -5.54 -1.26 17.42
C GLY A 98 -4.58 -0.33 16.66
N MET A 99 -3.84 -0.85 15.67
CA MET A 99 -2.94 -0.08 14.83
C MET A 99 -3.68 0.63 13.68
N HIS A 100 -2.94 1.44 12.94
CA HIS A 100 -3.41 2.12 11.72
C HIS A 100 -2.61 1.62 10.54
N ILE A 101 -3.18 1.70 9.32
CA ILE A 101 -2.48 1.35 8.09
C ILE A 101 -2.52 2.52 7.11
N TYR A 102 -1.36 2.85 6.54
CA TYR A 102 -1.26 3.70 5.36
C TYR A 102 -1.00 2.83 4.13
N VAL A 103 -1.68 3.12 3.04
CA VAL A 103 -1.47 2.48 1.73
C VAL A 103 -1.35 3.57 0.67
N ASN A 104 -0.34 3.50 -0.17
CA ASN A 104 -0.12 4.51 -1.22
C ASN A 104 -1.15 4.43 -2.38
N THR A 105 -2.08 3.51 -2.31
CA THR A 105 -3.17 3.30 -3.28
C THR A 105 -4.42 2.89 -2.54
N PRO A 106 -5.63 3.34 -2.93
CA PRO A 106 -6.87 2.89 -2.32
C PRO A 106 -6.99 1.36 -2.28
N PRO A 107 -7.22 0.74 -1.11
CA PRO A 107 -7.34 -0.70 -0.97
C PRO A 107 -8.63 -1.24 -1.63
N CYS A 108 -8.57 -2.45 -2.18
CA CYS A 108 -9.76 -3.16 -2.65
C CYS A 108 -10.59 -3.70 -1.47
N ALA A 109 -11.85 -4.10 -1.73
CA ALA A 109 -12.76 -4.62 -0.70
C ALA A 109 -12.17 -5.83 0.06
N GLU A 110 -11.49 -6.73 -0.63
CA GLU A 110 -10.83 -7.90 -0.02
C GLU A 110 -9.75 -7.49 0.97
N CYS A 111 -8.89 -6.52 0.61
CA CYS A 111 -7.88 -6.00 1.52
C CYS A 111 -8.51 -5.32 2.75
N VAL A 112 -9.61 -4.60 2.58
CA VAL A 112 -10.33 -3.99 3.71
C VAL A 112 -10.84 -5.06 4.69
N MET A 113 -11.37 -6.19 4.20
CA MET A 113 -11.77 -7.32 5.05
C MET A 113 -10.58 -7.89 5.85
N HIS A 114 -9.41 -8.04 5.23
CA HIS A 114 -8.19 -8.50 5.92
C HIS A 114 -7.72 -7.50 6.98
N ILE A 115 -7.75 -6.20 6.65
CA ILE A 115 -7.41 -5.10 7.57
C ILE A 115 -8.32 -5.13 8.80
N TYR A 116 -9.63 -5.24 8.59
CA TYR A 116 -10.61 -5.37 9.66
C TYR A 116 -10.35 -6.60 10.53
N GLN A 117 -10.17 -7.78 9.90
CA GLN A 117 -9.95 -9.04 10.62
C GLN A 117 -8.65 -9.05 11.41
N ALA A 118 -7.62 -8.30 10.97
CA ALA A 118 -6.38 -8.08 11.72
C ALA A 118 -6.56 -7.13 12.92
N GLY A 119 -7.74 -6.52 13.10
CA GLY A 119 -8.06 -5.58 14.16
C GLY A 119 -7.46 -4.18 13.97
N ILE A 120 -7.07 -3.83 12.76
CA ILE A 120 -6.58 -2.49 12.41
C ILE A 120 -7.78 -1.52 12.44
N LYS A 121 -7.59 -0.33 13.05
CA LYS A 121 -8.67 0.61 13.33
C LYS A 121 -8.98 1.58 12.21
N SER A 122 -7.97 1.95 11.43
CA SER A 122 -8.17 2.91 10.35
C SER A 122 -7.27 2.64 9.16
N ILE A 123 -7.78 3.05 8.01
CA ILE A 123 -7.09 3.06 6.73
C ILE A 123 -6.85 4.51 6.35
N ILE A 124 -5.60 4.84 6.04
CA ILE A 124 -5.22 6.09 5.39
C ILE A 124 -4.71 5.70 4.01
N CYS A 125 -5.24 6.28 2.95
CA CYS A 125 -4.79 5.94 1.60
C CYS A 125 -4.51 7.17 0.75
N GLY A 126 -3.50 7.04 -0.10
CA GLY A 126 -3.13 8.02 -1.13
C GLY A 126 -3.38 7.50 -2.54
N GLY A 127 -2.83 8.23 -3.51
CA GLY A 127 -2.80 7.80 -4.90
C GLY A 127 -4.14 7.76 -5.60
N ASP A 128 -4.11 7.25 -6.84
CA ASP A 128 -5.28 7.10 -7.69
C ASP A 128 -5.48 5.65 -8.13
N TYR A 129 -6.74 5.26 -8.26
CA TYR A 129 -7.17 3.92 -8.67
C TYR A 129 -8.48 3.98 -9.45
N PRO A 130 -8.85 2.98 -10.28
CA PRO A 130 -10.17 2.95 -10.92
C PRO A 130 -11.29 3.15 -9.92
N GLU A 131 -12.27 3.98 -10.29
CA GLU A 131 -13.31 4.46 -9.37
C GLU A 131 -14.13 3.30 -8.76
N GLU A 132 -14.36 2.24 -9.51
CA GLU A 132 -15.07 1.05 -9.03
C GLU A 132 -14.35 0.39 -7.85
N ILE A 133 -13.01 0.36 -7.89
CA ILE A 133 -12.19 -0.24 -6.81
C ILE A 133 -12.18 0.69 -5.60
N LYS A 134 -12.00 2.00 -5.80
CA LYS A 134 -12.09 3.00 -4.72
C LYS A 134 -13.44 2.89 -4.00
N ARG A 135 -14.51 2.85 -4.78
CA ARG A 135 -15.88 2.74 -4.27
C ARG A 135 -16.10 1.44 -3.50
N SER A 136 -15.69 0.29 -4.05
CA SER A 136 -15.87 -1.01 -3.40
C SER A 136 -15.11 -1.11 -2.08
N GLY A 137 -13.87 -0.62 -2.03
CA GLY A 137 -13.07 -0.57 -0.80
C GLY A 137 -13.69 0.34 0.26
N ARG A 138 -14.15 1.54 -0.13
CA ARG A 138 -14.83 2.48 0.77
C ARG A 138 -16.13 1.91 1.33
N LEU A 139 -16.99 1.37 0.47
CA LEU A 139 -18.25 0.75 0.90
C LEU A 139 -18.02 -0.44 1.86
N MET A 140 -16.97 -1.23 1.63
CA MET A 140 -16.59 -2.30 2.53
C MET A 140 -16.13 -1.76 3.88
N ALA A 141 -15.32 -0.70 3.91
CA ALA A 141 -14.89 -0.06 5.15
C ALA A 141 -16.05 0.53 5.94
N GLU A 142 -17.00 1.18 5.27
CA GLU A 142 -18.24 1.68 5.88
C GLU A 142 -19.07 0.54 6.47
N SER A 143 -19.23 -0.56 5.75
CA SER A 143 -19.99 -1.74 6.20
C SER A 143 -19.38 -2.43 7.43
N LEU A 144 -18.07 -2.29 7.62
CA LEU A 144 -17.31 -2.89 8.73
C LEU A 144 -16.97 -1.87 9.82
N ASP A 145 -17.47 -0.64 9.71
CA ASP A 145 -17.16 0.47 10.65
C ASP A 145 -15.65 0.73 10.81
N VAL A 146 -14.90 0.60 9.71
CA VAL A 146 -13.48 0.94 9.64
C VAL A 146 -13.32 2.38 9.18
N LEU A 147 -12.63 3.20 9.96
CA LEU A 147 -12.34 4.58 9.59
C LEU A 147 -11.47 4.63 8.32
N TYR A 148 -12.03 5.18 7.25
CA TYR A 148 -11.38 5.28 5.94
C TYR A 148 -11.10 6.75 5.60
N ILE A 149 -9.83 7.11 5.49
CA ILE A 149 -9.37 8.49 5.30
C ILE A 149 -8.51 8.55 4.03
N THR A 150 -8.81 9.48 3.15
CA THR A 150 -7.95 9.78 2.00
C THR A 150 -6.97 10.91 2.33
N LEU A 151 -5.81 10.95 1.69
CA LEU A 151 -4.78 11.95 2.00
C LEU A 151 -5.25 13.40 1.81
N ASP A 152 -6.12 13.65 0.83
CA ASP A 152 -6.71 14.97 0.58
C ASP A 152 -7.59 15.49 1.74
N GLN A 153 -8.06 14.61 2.62
CA GLN A 153 -8.82 14.99 3.82
C GLN A 153 -7.92 15.46 4.99
N ILE A 154 -6.63 15.12 4.98
CA ILE A 154 -5.70 15.40 6.08
C ILE A 154 -4.47 16.19 5.67
N MET A 155 -4.25 16.37 4.38
CA MET A 155 -3.06 17.01 3.81
C MET A 155 -3.45 17.88 2.60
N SER A 156 -2.93 19.09 2.52
CA SER A 156 -3.10 19.92 1.34
C SER A 156 -2.36 19.37 0.13
N GLU A 157 -2.84 19.63 -1.07
CA GLU A 157 -2.17 19.24 -2.32
C GLU A 157 -0.72 19.74 -2.40
N LYS A 158 -0.44 20.93 -1.87
CA LYS A 158 0.91 21.52 -1.82
C LYS A 158 1.86 20.69 -0.97
N GLU A 159 1.40 20.17 0.17
CA GLU A 159 2.17 19.33 1.07
C GLU A 159 2.44 17.96 0.43
N TYR A 160 1.42 17.36 -0.17
CA TYR A 160 1.56 16.09 -0.89
C TYR A 160 2.54 16.21 -2.06
N ARG A 161 2.43 17.24 -2.91
CA ARG A 161 3.38 17.50 -4.01
C ARG A 161 4.82 17.68 -3.54
N LYS A 162 5.04 18.26 -2.34
CA LYS A 162 6.38 18.37 -1.75
C LYS A 162 6.97 16.99 -1.48
N ILE A 163 6.19 16.09 -0.88
CA ILE A 163 6.62 14.70 -0.61
C ILE A 163 6.95 13.98 -1.92
N ILE A 164 6.09 14.07 -2.93
CA ILE A 164 6.32 13.44 -4.24
C ILE A 164 7.59 13.97 -4.92
N ARG A 165 7.91 15.27 -4.79
CA ARG A 165 9.17 15.82 -5.32
C ARG A 165 10.40 15.25 -4.61
N ILE A 166 10.34 15.08 -3.30
CA ILE A 166 11.42 14.47 -2.52
C ILE A 166 11.62 13.01 -2.96
N ILE A 167 10.54 12.26 -3.16
CA ILE A 167 10.59 10.87 -3.63
C ILE A 167 11.26 10.80 -5.01
N LYS A 168 10.87 11.66 -5.94
CA LYS A 168 11.49 11.71 -7.28
C LYS A 168 12.99 12.03 -7.20
N TYR A 169 13.36 13.02 -6.41
CA TYR A 169 14.77 13.39 -6.24
C TYR A 169 15.60 12.22 -5.71
N ILE A 170 15.09 11.46 -4.73
CA ILE A 170 15.78 10.29 -4.19
C ILE A 170 15.88 9.17 -5.24
N SER A 171 14.83 8.92 -6.03
CA SER A 171 14.82 7.84 -7.04
C SER A 171 15.61 8.17 -8.30
N GLU A 172 15.80 9.44 -8.63
CA GLU A 172 16.58 9.91 -9.79
C GLU A 172 18.06 10.18 -9.46
N GLY A 173 18.40 10.35 -8.18
CA GLY A 173 19.77 10.62 -7.72
C GLY A 173 20.70 9.41 -7.72
N ASP A 174 20.18 8.19 -7.89
CA ASP A 174 20.97 6.95 -7.92
C ASP A 174 21.49 6.59 -9.34
N GLU A 175 21.19 7.38 -10.37
CA GLU A 175 21.62 7.11 -11.76
C GLU A 175 22.89 7.88 -12.21
N GLU A 176 23.44 8.78 -11.39
CA GLU A 176 24.62 9.59 -11.79
C GLU A 176 25.99 9.08 -11.28
N ASP A 177 26.08 7.97 -10.54
CA ASP A 177 27.35 7.42 -10.03
C ASP A 177 27.52 5.91 -10.37
N VAL A 178 27.50 5.54 -11.65
CA VAL A 178 28.07 4.25 -12.12
C VAL A 178 28.87 4.44 -13.40
#